data_7dadf445b4ac44d918d357cb1692c136
#
_entry.id   7dadf445b4ac44d918d357cb1692c136
#
_cell.length_a   1.000
_cell.length_b   1.000
_cell.length_c   1.000
_cell.angle_alpha   90.00
_cell.angle_beta   90.00
_cell.angle_gamma   90.00
#
_symmetry.space_group_name_H-M   'P 1'
#
loop_
_entity.id
_entity.type
_entity.pdbx_description
1 polymer ?
#
loop_
_entity_poly.entity_id
_entity_poly.type
_entity_poly.pdbx_seq_one_letter_code
_entity_poly.pdbx_strand_id
1 'polypeptide(L)'
;MSGFLLILLILLAAGYVGLSWHFLAHWRGVASWQRQPFREHSLLGLLLLLHAAMLAMPVMQEGGVRLGVGSVLSLLSWLMLLIFWTGSYFARMEGLQIFLVPLAAIGVLMAEVLPIPHTLYAVDNPAFMLHLLVSLMAYSLFAIGALLAILMLWQEHALHHKRFALARQMPPLLVLENLMFQTLGTGFILLTLSLISGVFFCRRSIRQGGAAQS
;
A
#
# COMPACT_ATOMS: atom_id res chain seq x y z
N MET A 1 2.37 11.50 22.07
CA MET A 1 1.66 12.01 20.88
C MET A 1 0.99 13.32 21.21
N SER A 2 1.11 14.34 20.34
CA SER A 2 0.31 15.55 20.48
C SER A 2 -1.17 15.19 20.27
N GLY A 3 -2.12 15.87 20.96
CA GLY A 3 -3.55 15.59 20.80
C GLY A 3 -4.02 15.68 19.34
N PHE A 4 -3.36 16.52 18.53
CA PHE A 4 -3.61 16.63 17.10
C PHE A 4 -3.30 15.32 16.32
N LEU A 5 -2.17 14.66 16.61
CA LEU A 5 -1.81 13.39 15.98
C LEU A 5 -2.80 12.27 16.33
N LEU A 6 -3.27 12.24 17.57
CA LEU A 6 -4.28 11.27 18.00
C LEU A 6 -5.61 11.47 17.25
N ILE A 7 -6.05 12.72 17.10
CA ILE A 7 -7.28 13.04 16.34
C ILE A 7 -7.11 12.62 14.87
N LEU A 8 -5.97 12.93 14.25
CA LEU A 8 -5.69 12.57 12.87
C LEU A 8 -5.68 11.05 12.68
N LEU A 9 -5.07 10.30 13.60
CA LEU A 9 -5.06 8.84 13.62
C LEU A 9 -6.48 8.27 13.68
N ILE A 10 -7.30 8.76 14.62
CA ILE A 10 -8.68 8.30 14.80
C ILE A 10 -9.51 8.59 13.54
N LEU A 11 -9.40 9.79 12.98
CA LEU A 11 -10.11 10.17 11.75
C LEU A 11 -9.70 9.29 10.57
N LEU A 12 -8.41 9.03 10.42
CA LEU A 12 -7.88 8.21 9.34
C LEU A 12 -8.32 6.75 9.48
N ALA A 13 -8.18 6.17 10.66
CA ALA A 13 -8.61 4.81 10.95
C ALA A 13 -10.13 4.64 10.77
N ALA A 14 -10.93 5.56 11.31
CA ALA A 14 -12.38 5.55 11.16
C ALA A 14 -12.80 5.72 9.69
N GLY A 15 -12.11 6.57 8.93
CA GLY A 15 -12.35 6.75 7.50
C GLY A 15 -12.10 5.48 6.69
N TYR A 16 -10.97 4.81 6.93
CA TYR A 16 -10.67 3.53 6.27
C TYR A 16 -11.63 2.41 6.70
N VAL A 17 -11.97 2.30 7.99
CA VAL A 17 -12.94 1.30 8.48
C VAL A 17 -14.33 1.56 7.89
N GLY A 18 -14.80 2.82 7.87
CA GLY A 18 -16.08 3.19 7.28
C GLY A 18 -16.15 2.89 5.78
N LEU A 19 -15.07 3.21 5.04
CA LEU A 19 -14.99 2.92 3.61
C LEU A 19 -14.89 1.41 3.34
N SER A 20 -14.17 0.65 4.18
CA SER A 20 -14.13 -0.82 4.12
C SER A 20 -15.50 -1.43 4.31
N TRP A 21 -16.25 -0.96 5.32
CA TRP A 21 -17.63 -1.39 5.57
C TRP A 21 -18.55 -1.07 4.38
N HIS A 22 -18.42 0.12 3.81
CA HIS A 22 -19.17 0.53 2.62
C HIS A 22 -18.96 -0.44 1.44
N PHE A 23 -17.70 -0.75 1.10
CA PHE A 23 -17.38 -1.68 0.03
C PHE A 23 -17.86 -3.10 0.32
N LEU A 24 -17.68 -3.58 1.55
CA LEU A 24 -18.10 -4.91 1.96
C LEU A 24 -19.62 -5.07 1.95
N ALA A 25 -20.36 -4.04 2.39
CA ALA A 25 -21.81 -4.04 2.39
C ALA A 25 -22.38 -4.12 0.96
N HIS A 26 -21.78 -3.39 0.01
CA HIS A 26 -22.15 -3.49 -1.40
C HIS A 26 -21.84 -4.86 -2.00
N TRP A 27 -20.65 -5.37 -1.69
CA TRP A 27 -20.22 -6.68 -2.20
C TRP A 27 -21.10 -7.82 -1.68
N ARG A 28 -21.59 -7.73 -0.44
CA ARG A 28 -22.54 -8.69 0.14
C ARG A 28 -23.99 -8.49 -0.34
N GLY A 29 -24.27 -7.42 -1.08
CA GLY A 29 -25.62 -7.09 -1.52
C GLY A 29 -26.56 -6.65 -0.39
N VAL A 30 -26.00 -6.25 0.76
CA VAL A 30 -26.76 -5.78 1.94
C VAL A 30 -27.00 -4.27 1.88
N ALA A 31 -26.21 -3.54 1.09
CA ALA A 31 -26.33 -2.10 0.98
C ALA A 31 -27.62 -1.72 0.21
N SER A 32 -28.46 -0.88 0.82
CA SER A 32 -29.68 -0.34 0.22
C SER A 32 -29.44 0.94 -0.60
N TRP A 33 -28.23 1.54 -0.50
CA TRP A 33 -27.85 2.76 -1.21
C TRP A 33 -27.04 2.45 -2.47
N GLN A 34 -27.14 3.32 -3.48
CA GLN A 34 -26.36 3.19 -4.72
C GLN A 34 -24.90 3.57 -4.52
N ARG A 35 -24.00 2.84 -5.19
CA ARG A 35 -22.58 3.21 -5.29
C ARG A 35 -22.42 4.53 -6.04
N GLN A 36 -21.53 5.37 -5.55
CA GLN A 36 -21.15 6.63 -6.18
C GLN A 36 -19.64 6.63 -6.43
N PRO A 37 -19.18 6.07 -7.55
CA PRO A 37 -17.75 5.84 -7.82
C PRO A 37 -16.90 7.10 -7.67
N PHE A 38 -17.39 8.25 -8.12
CA PHE A 38 -16.68 9.51 -8.00
C PHE A 38 -16.45 9.92 -6.53
N ARG A 39 -17.48 9.80 -5.68
CA ARG A 39 -17.37 10.14 -4.25
C ARG A 39 -16.46 9.15 -3.51
N GLU A 40 -16.60 7.87 -3.82
CA GLU A 40 -15.75 6.81 -3.25
C GLU A 40 -14.28 7.08 -3.59
N HIS A 41 -13.99 7.42 -4.85
CA HIS A 41 -12.64 7.70 -5.33
C HIS A 41 -12.07 8.99 -4.72
N SER A 42 -12.87 10.07 -4.64
CA SER A 42 -12.45 11.32 -4.01
C SER A 42 -12.20 11.16 -2.51
N LEU A 43 -13.07 10.41 -1.81
CA LEU A 43 -12.89 10.13 -0.38
C LEU A 43 -11.62 9.31 -0.14
N LEU A 44 -11.36 8.30 -0.96
CA LEU A 44 -10.13 7.51 -0.89
C LEU A 44 -8.89 8.37 -1.14
N GLY A 45 -8.94 9.29 -2.11
CA GLY A 45 -7.87 10.25 -2.37
C GLY A 45 -7.62 11.18 -1.17
N LEU A 46 -8.67 11.67 -0.51
CA LEU A 46 -8.56 12.46 0.71
C LEU A 46 -7.90 11.66 1.84
N LEU A 47 -8.32 10.42 2.06
CA LEU A 47 -7.72 9.55 3.07
C LEU A 47 -6.24 9.25 2.75
N LEU A 48 -5.88 9.07 1.48
CA LEU A 48 -4.49 8.92 1.06
C LEU A 48 -3.65 10.16 1.37
N LEU A 49 -4.18 11.36 1.16
CA LEU A 49 -3.48 12.61 1.51
C LEU A 49 -3.29 12.76 3.01
N LEU A 50 -4.32 12.46 3.81
CA LEU A 50 -4.21 12.47 5.28
C LEU A 50 -3.21 11.42 5.78
N HIS A 51 -3.20 10.24 5.18
CA HIS A 51 -2.23 9.19 5.51
C HIS A 51 -0.80 9.59 5.15
N ALA A 52 -0.59 10.20 3.98
CA ALA A 52 0.70 10.77 3.59
C ALA A 52 1.19 11.84 4.57
N ALA A 53 0.30 12.75 5.00
CA ALA A 53 0.63 13.76 6.00
C ALA A 53 1.06 13.12 7.33
N MET A 54 0.36 12.06 7.78
CA MET A 54 0.72 11.32 8.99
C MET A 54 2.09 10.64 8.87
N LEU A 55 2.41 10.05 7.71
CA LEU A 55 3.71 9.44 7.44
C LEU A 55 4.85 10.47 7.35
N ALA A 56 4.57 11.68 6.84
CA ALA A 56 5.56 12.74 6.67
C ALA A 56 5.89 13.49 7.98
N MET A 57 4.96 13.53 8.95
CA MET A 57 5.15 14.31 10.19
C MET A 57 6.40 13.94 10.99
N PRO A 58 6.74 12.65 11.23
CA PRO A 58 7.96 12.30 11.95
C PRO A 58 9.23 12.76 11.23
N VAL A 59 9.24 12.70 9.89
CA VAL A 59 10.36 13.15 9.06
C VAL A 59 10.58 14.65 9.21
N MET A 60 9.48 15.42 9.24
CA MET A 60 9.55 16.89 9.37
C MET A 60 9.91 17.35 10.78
N GLN A 61 9.52 16.62 11.82
CA GLN A 61 9.75 17.01 13.22
C GLN A 61 11.09 16.53 13.77
N GLU A 62 11.54 15.35 13.37
CA GLU A 62 12.73 14.68 13.93
C GLU A 62 13.91 14.67 12.97
N GLY A 63 13.74 15.10 11.73
CA GLY A 63 14.78 15.07 10.68
C GLY A 63 15.25 13.67 10.29
N GLY A 64 14.45 12.62 10.64
CA GLY A 64 14.78 11.23 10.38
C GLY A 64 13.57 10.41 9.93
N VAL A 65 13.82 9.33 9.21
CA VAL A 65 12.77 8.35 8.86
C VAL A 65 12.69 7.29 9.95
N ARG A 66 11.52 7.14 10.54
CA ARG A 66 11.25 6.05 11.47
C ARG A 66 10.98 4.77 10.67
N LEU A 67 11.90 3.83 10.72
CA LEU A 67 11.75 2.51 10.11
C LEU A 67 11.55 1.45 11.19
N GLY A 68 10.34 0.99 11.34
CA GLY A 68 9.95 -0.15 12.13
C GLY A 68 8.92 -0.99 11.42
N VAL A 69 8.67 -2.14 11.94
CA VAL A 69 7.69 -3.06 11.34
C VAL A 69 6.35 -2.36 11.13
N GLY A 70 5.85 -1.65 12.14
CA GLY A 70 4.59 -0.90 12.04
C GLY A 70 4.63 0.22 10.99
N SER A 71 5.68 1.05 11.01
CA SER A 71 5.83 2.16 10.04
C SER A 71 6.00 1.64 8.61
N VAL A 72 6.73 0.54 8.41
CA VAL A 72 6.90 -0.10 7.10
C VAL A 72 5.57 -0.68 6.60
N LEU A 73 4.79 -1.35 7.46
CA LEU A 73 3.46 -1.87 7.11
C LEU A 73 2.49 -0.74 6.74
N SER A 74 2.53 0.37 7.48
CA SER A 74 1.73 1.56 7.17
C SER A 74 2.11 2.15 5.82
N LEU A 75 3.41 2.33 5.56
CA LEU A 75 3.91 2.85 4.29
C LEU A 75 3.62 1.91 3.11
N LEU A 76 3.78 0.59 3.29
CA LEU A 76 3.43 -0.40 2.26
C LEU A 76 1.93 -0.35 1.93
N SER A 77 1.06 -0.31 2.94
CA SER A 77 -0.38 -0.25 2.73
C SER A 77 -0.80 1.07 2.04
N TRP A 78 -0.15 2.18 2.38
CA TRP A 78 -0.35 3.46 1.70
C TRP A 78 0.09 3.40 0.23
N LEU A 79 1.28 2.84 -0.06
CA LEU A 79 1.77 2.66 -1.44
C LEU A 79 0.84 1.76 -2.26
N MET A 80 0.38 0.65 -1.68
CA MET A 80 -0.58 -0.24 -2.35
C MET A 80 -1.89 0.49 -2.70
N LEU A 81 -2.43 1.27 -1.77
CA LEU A 81 -3.62 2.10 -2.03
C LEU A 81 -3.36 3.19 -3.05
N LEU A 82 -2.18 3.82 -3.05
CA LEU A 82 -1.80 4.85 -4.02
C LEU A 82 -1.71 4.25 -5.43
N ILE A 83 -1.07 3.08 -5.57
CA ILE A 83 -0.99 2.34 -6.85
C ILE A 83 -2.40 1.97 -7.33
N PHE A 84 -3.25 1.47 -6.43
CA PHE A 84 -4.65 1.16 -6.75
C PHE A 84 -5.42 2.42 -7.17
N TRP A 85 -5.32 3.50 -6.40
CA TRP A 85 -6.05 4.75 -6.66
C TRP A 85 -5.66 5.35 -8.01
N THR A 86 -4.37 5.41 -8.32
CA THR A 86 -3.87 5.88 -9.63
C THR A 86 -4.19 4.89 -10.75
N GLY A 87 -3.99 3.58 -10.51
CA GLY A 87 -4.25 2.53 -11.50
C GLY A 87 -5.72 2.39 -11.88
N SER A 88 -6.65 2.73 -10.97
CA SER A 88 -8.09 2.66 -11.22
C SER A 88 -8.59 3.63 -12.30
N TYR A 89 -7.81 4.65 -12.67
CA TYR A 89 -8.10 5.51 -13.82
C TYR A 89 -7.83 4.82 -15.16
N PHE A 90 -6.90 3.86 -15.19
CA PHE A 90 -6.42 3.21 -16.41
C PHE A 90 -6.97 1.79 -16.59
N ALA A 91 -7.29 1.12 -15.49
CA ALA A 91 -7.72 -0.26 -15.48
C ALA A 91 -8.88 -0.51 -14.51
N ARG A 92 -9.76 -1.45 -14.86
CA ARG A 92 -10.84 -1.88 -13.98
C ARG A 92 -10.28 -2.79 -12.87
N MET A 93 -9.97 -2.20 -11.73
CA MET A 93 -9.46 -2.90 -10.53
C MET A 93 -10.57 -3.13 -9.49
N GLU A 94 -11.83 -3.25 -9.94
CA GLU A 94 -12.98 -3.45 -9.07
C GLU A 94 -12.80 -4.72 -8.23
N GLY A 95 -13.19 -4.66 -6.96
CA GLY A 95 -13.01 -5.78 -6.01
C GLY A 95 -11.72 -5.73 -5.21
N LEU A 96 -10.63 -5.18 -5.74
CA LEU A 96 -9.35 -5.08 -5.02
C LEU A 96 -9.43 -4.17 -3.79
N GLN A 97 -10.27 -3.13 -3.84
CA GLN A 97 -10.52 -2.22 -2.73
C GLN A 97 -11.02 -2.91 -1.45
N ILE A 98 -11.71 -4.05 -1.60
CA ILE A 98 -12.23 -4.83 -0.45
C ILE A 98 -11.09 -5.34 0.43
N PHE A 99 -9.92 -5.58 -0.16
CA PHE A 99 -8.72 -6.02 0.56
C PHE A 99 -7.83 -4.85 0.96
N LEU A 100 -7.61 -3.91 0.05
CA LEU A 100 -6.63 -2.84 0.23
C LEU A 100 -7.04 -1.83 1.29
N VAL A 101 -8.33 -1.46 1.34
CA VAL A 101 -8.80 -0.44 2.29
C VAL A 101 -8.74 -0.93 3.74
N PRO A 102 -9.20 -2.16 4.10
CA PRO A 102 -9.01 -2.69 5.45
C PRO A 102 -7.53 -2.92 5.79
N LEU A 103 -6.70 -3.31 4.80
CA LEU A 103 -5.26 -3.47 5.02
C LEU A 103 -4.60 -2.14 5.40
N ALA A 104 -5.04 -1.02 4.79
CA ALA A 104 -4.57 0.32 5.16
C ALA A 104 -5.03 0.72 6.57
N ALA A 105 -6.26 0.39 6.97
CA ALA A 105 -6.72 0.61 8.35
C ALA A 105 -5.82 -0.14 9.35
N ILE A 106 -5.51 -1.41 9.07
CA ILE A 106 -4.61 -2.22 9.89
C ILE A 106 -3.21 -1.62 9.90
N GLY A 107 -2.66 -1.21 8.75
CA GLY A 107 -1.34 -0.61 8.63
C GLY A 107 -1.18 0.66 9.48
N VAL A 108 -2.18 1.54 9.44
CA VAL A 108 -2.21 2.77 10.26
C VAL A 108 -2.19 2.43 11.76
N LEU A 109 -3.00 1.45 12.19
CA LEU A 109 -3.06 1.04 13.60
C LEU A 109 -1.77 0.34 14.04
N MET A 110 -1.18 -0.51 13.20
CA MET A 110 0.08 -1.20 13.49
C MET A 110 1.25 -0.24 13.66
N ALA A 111 1.26 0.89 12.96
CA ALA A 111 2.27 1.93 13.12
C ALA A 111 2.33 2.49 14.55
N GLU A 112 1.19 2.50 15.25
CA GLU A 112 1.09 3.03 16.61
C GLU A 112 1.23 1.95 17.70
N VAL A 113 0.78 0.72 17.41
CA VAL A 113 0.77 -0.38 18.39
C VAL A 113 2.12 -1.09 18.47
N LEU A 114 2.83 -1.23 17.34
CA LEU A 114 4.11 -1.91 17.33
C LEU A 114 5.23 -1.01 17.86
N PRO A 115 6.19 -1.58 18.62
CA PRO A 115 7.23 -0.81 19.28
C PRO A 115 8.02 0.02 18.28
N ILE A 116 8.37 1.22 18.73
CA ILE A 116 9.07 2.23 17.96
C ILE A 116 10.45 1.72 17.58
N PRO A 117 10.76 1.79 16.33
CA PRO A 117 12.01 1.33 15.79
C PRO A 117 13.10 2.39 15.85
N HIS A 118 14.23 1.98 15.34
CA HIS A 118 15.39 2.87 15.19
C HIS A 118 15.07 3.99 14.19
N THR A 119 15.35 5.24 14.60
CA THR A 119 15.32 6.39 13.69
C THR A 119 16.54 6.31 12.80
N LEU A 120 16.35 6.17 11.49
CA LEU A 120 17.45 6.27 10.53
C LEU A 120 17.66 7.73 10.16
N TYR A 121 18.81 8.27 10.55
CA TYR A 121 19.24 9.63 10.18
C TYR A 121 19.83 9.74 8.77
N ALA A 122 19.77 8.68 7.96
CA ALA A 122 20.31 8.65 6.60
C ALA A 122 19.42 9.39 5.57
N VAL A 123 18.54 10.29 6.01
CA VAL A 123 17.67 11.11 5.15
C VAL A 123 18.50 12.02 4.24
N ASP A 124 19.72 12.38 4.66
CA ASP A 124 20.63 13.23 3.88
C ASP A 124 21.24 12.55 2.64
N ASN A 125 21.04 11.23 2.50
CA ASN A 125 21.49 10.50 1.32
C ASN A 125 20.33 10.22 0.36
N PRO A 126 20.15 11.06 -0.70
CA PRO A 126 19.02 10.93 -1.62
C PRO A 126 19.01 9.58 -2.37
N ALA A 127 20.19 9.00 -2.59
CA ALA A 127 20.30 7.71 -3.27
C ALA A 127 19.82 6.56 -2.37
N PHE A 128 20.04 6.62 -1.05
CA PHE A 128 19.49 5.65 -0.09
C PHE A 128 17.96 5.77 -0.02
N MET A 129 17.44 6.99 0.03
CA MET A 129 15.99 7.23 0.03
C MET A 129 15.32 6.71 -1.24
N LEU A 130 15.95 6.92 -2.41
CA LEU A 130 15.46 6.39 -3.69
C LEU A 130 15.47 4.85 -3.69
N HIS A 131 16.56 4.23 -3.20
CA HIS A 131 16.65 2.78 -3.07
C HIS A 131 15.52 2.23 -2.18
N LEU A 132 15.29 2.83 -1.03
CA LEU A 132 14.23 2.45 -0.10
C LEU A 132 12.85 2.57 -0.75
N LEU A 133 12.58 3.70 -1.43
CA LEU A 133 11.31 3.93 -2.11
C LEU A 133 11.06 2.91 -3.22
N VAL A 134 12.06 2.65 -4.07
CA VAL A 134 11.96 1.68 -5.17
C VAL A 134 11.74 0.26 -4.63
N SER A 135 12.42 -0.11 -3.53
CA SER A 135 12.23 -1.40 -2.87
C SER A 135 10.80 -1.55 -2.34
N LEU A 136 10.30 -0.55 -1.62
CA LEU A 136 8.94 -0.57 -1.07
C LEU A 136 7.86 -0.57 -2.17
N MET A 137 8.10 0.14 -3.27
CA MET A 137 7.23 0.09 -4.46
C MET A 137 7.19 -1.32 -5.05
N ALA A 138 8.35 -1.99 -5.18
CA ALA A 138 8.41 -3.37 -5.67
C ALA A 138 7.62 -4.33 -4.77
N TYR A 139 7.81 -4.26 -3.45
CA TYR A 139 7.06 -5.08 -2.50
C TYR A 139 5.55 -4.79 -2.52
N SER A 140 5.16 -3.54 -2.67
CA SER A 140 3.75 -3.15 -2.80
C SER A 140 3.11 -3.77 -4.04
N LEU A 141 3.82 -3.78 -5.18
CA LEU A 141 3.36 -4.40 -6.42
C LEU A 141 3.23 -5.92 -6.28
N PHE A 142 4.20 -6.59 -5.63
CA PHE A 142 4.08 -8.04 -5.36
C PHE A 142 2.90 -8.35 -4.44
N ALA A 143 2.68 -7.54 -3.42
CA ALA A 143 1.52 -7.71 -2.53
C ALA A 143 0.19 -7.51 -3.27
N ILE A 144 0.10 -6.50 -4.17
CA ILE A 144 -1.07 -6.32 -5.05
C ILE A 144 -1.23 -7.54 -5.98
N GLY A 145 -0.15 -8.05 -6.57
CA GLY A 145 -0.19 -9.26 -7.40
C GLY A 145 -0.73 -10.48 -6.65
N ALA A 146 -0.32 -10.66 -5.39
CA ALA A 146 -0.84 -11.72 -4.51
C ALA A 146 -2.35 -11.53 -4.23
N LEU A 147 -2.80 -10.30 -3.98
CA LEU A 147 -4.23 -10.02 -3.77
C LEU A 147 -5.05 -10.25 -5.05
N LEU A 148 -4.51 -9.91 -6.22
CA LEU A 148 -5.14 -10.21 -7.51
C LEU A 148 -5.26 -11.73 -7.72
N ALA A 149 -4.25 -12.52 -7.36
CA ALA A 149 -4.30 -13.98 -7.41
C ALA A 149 -5.40 -14.54 -6.48
N ILE A 150 -5.52 -14.02 -5.26
CA ILE A 150 -6.59 -14.40 -4.33
C ILE A 150 -7.97 -14.04 -4.93
N LEU A 151 -8.09 -12.86 -5.52
CA LEU A 151 -9.34 -12.42 -6.16
C LEU A 151 -9.72 -13.32 -7.34
N MET A 152 -8.73 -13.75 -8.15
CA MET A 152 -8.93 -14.73 -9.24
C MET A 152 -9.43 -16.07 -8.70
N LEU A 153 -8.83 -16.62 -7.66
CA LEU A 153 -9.26 -17.86 -7.02
C LEU A 153 -10.71 -17.76 -6.50
N TRP A 154 -11.07 -16.63 -5.91
CA TRP A 154 -12.44 -16.40 -5.44
C TRP A 154 -13.44 -16.32 -6.61
N GLN A 155 -13.07 -15.66 -7.69
CA GLN A 155 -13.92 -15.58 -8.89
C GLN A 155 -14.09 -16.94 -9.55
N GLU A 156 -13.03 -17.72 -9.72
CA GLU A 156 -13.06 -19.07 -10.24
C GLU A 156 -13.97 -19.95 -9.38
N HIS A 157 -13.81 -19.91 -8.05
CA HIS A 157 -14.65 -20.63 -7.12
C HIS A 157 -16.15 -20.22 -7.23
N ALA A 158 -16.45 -18.92 -7.38
CA ALA A 158 -17.80 -18.42 -7.55
C ALA A 158 -18.43 -18.91 -8.86
N LEU A 159 -17.66 -18.99 -9.95
CA LEU A 159 -18.10 -19.51 -11.24
C LEU A 159 -18.39 -21.01 -11.18
N HIS A 160 -17.50 -21.80 -10.57
CA HIS A 160 -17.69 -23.25 -10.39
C HIS A 160 -18.94 -23.57 -9.58
N HIS A 161 -19.26 -22.77 -8.56
CA HIS A 161 -20.44 -22.97 -7.71
C HIS A 161 -21.69 -22.25 -8.23
N LYS A 162 -21.69 -21.81 -9.51
CA LYS A 162 -22.83 -21.12 -10.19
C LYS A 162 -23.33 -19.87 -9.43
N ARG A 163 -22.48 -19.22 -8.65
CA ARG A 163 -22.78 -17.96 -7.95
C ARG A 163 -22.60 -16.76 -8.88
N PHE A 164 -23.34 -16.73 -9.98
CA PHE A 164 -23.20 -15.73 -11.04
C PHE A 164 -23.42 -14.28 -10.58
N ALA A 165 -24.25 -14.07 -9.57
CA ALA A 165 -24.47 -12.73 -9.00
C ALA A 165 -23.18 -12.14 -8.40
N LEU A 166 -22.37 -12.97 -7.75
CA LEU A 166 -21.09 -12.58 -7.17
C LEU A 166 -20.02 -12.37 -8.26
N ALA A 167 -19.96 -13.30 -9.21
CA ALA A 167 -18.99 -13.23 -10.30
C ALA A 167 -19.19 -12.01 -11.21
N ARG A 168 -20.42 -11.51 -11.37
CA ARG A 168 -20.72 -10.29 -12.15
C ARG A 168 -20.22 -9.00 -11.52
N GLN A 169 -19.95 -9.00 -10.22
CA GLN A 169 -19.41 -7.83 -9.49
C GLN A 169 -17.89 -7.72 -9.57
N MET A 170 -17.23 -8.73 -10.11
CA MET A 170 -15.77 -8.78 -10.27
C MET A 170 -15.37 -8.57 -11.73
N PRO A 171 -14.16 -8.06 -12.00
CA PRO A 171 -13.63 -7.99 -13.37
C PRO A 171 -13.52 -9.38 -13.98
N PRO A 172 -13.60 -9.52 -15.31
CA PRO A 172 -13.38 -10.80 -15.98
C PRO A 172 -12.01 -11.42 -15.61
N LEU A 173 -11.94 -12.76 -15.51
CA LEU A 173 -10.70 -13.48 -15.15
C LEU A 173 -9.51 -13.06 -16.00
N LEU A 174 -9.70 -12.89 -17.32
CA LEU A 174 -8.64 -12.46 -18.23
C LEU A 174 -8.10 -11.07 -17.89
N VAL A 175 -8.94 -10.16 -17.41
CA VAL A 175 -8.50 -8.82 -16.98
C VAL A 175 -7.69 -8.92 -15.70
N LEU A 176 -8.12 -9.72 -14.73
CA LEU A 176 -7.38 -9.96 -13.48
C LEU A 176 -6.03 -10.61 -13.75
N GLU A 177 -5.99 -11.60 -14.65
CA GLU A 177 -4.76 -12.27 -15.06
C GLU A 177 -3.76 -11.30 -15.68
N ASN A 178 -4.20 -10.48 -16.64
CA ASN A 178 -3.36 -9.47 -17.27
C ASN A 178 -2.83 -8.45 -16.26
N LEU A 179 -3.68 -7.97 -15.34
CA LEU A 179 -3.27 -7.04 -14.28
C LEU A 179 -2.25 -7.70 -13.34
N MET A 180 -2.45 -8.96 -12.98
CA MET A 180 -1.54 -9.72 -12.14
C MET A 180 -0.16 -9.82 -12.79
N PHE A 181 -0.07 -10.24 -14.06
CA PHE A 181 1.21 -10.36 -14.77
C PHE A 181 1.90 -9.01 -14.96
N GLN A 182 1.15 -7.96 -15.29
CA GLN A 182 1.71 -6.59 -15.41
C GLN A 182 2.27 -6.10 -14.08
N THR A 183 1.54 -6.33 -12.98
CA THR A 183 1.94 -5.92 -11.64
C THR A 183 3.19 -6.68 -11.18
N LEU A 184 3.21 -8.00 -11.36
CA LEU A 184 4.37 -8.85 -11.03
C LEU A 184 5.59 -8.50 -11.89
N GLY A 185 5.41 -8.31 -13.20
CA GLY A 185 6.49 -7.93 -14.12
C GLY A 185 7.11 -6.59 -13.76
N THR A 186 6.28 -5.59 -13.49
CA THR A 186 6.75 -4.26 -13.04
C THR A 186 7.45 -4.35 -11.69
N GLY A 187 6.87 -5.09 -10.74
CA GLY A 187 7.48 -5.34 -9.43
C GLY A 187 8.84 -6.03 -9.54
N PHE A 188 8.99 -6.99 -10.44
CA PHE A 188 10.25 -7.68 -10.69
C PHE A 188 11.32 -6.74 -11.25
N ILE A 189 10.97 -5.87 -12.19
CA ILE A 189 11.89 -4.86 -12.75
C ILE A 189 12.36 -3.92 -11.63
N LEU A 190 11.45 -3.39 -10.82
CA LEU A 190 11.80 -2.49 -9.72
C LEU A 190 12.65 -3.19 -8.66
N LEU A 191 12.34 -4.45 -8.31
CA LEU A 191 13.15 -5.23 -7.38
C LEU A 191 14.56 -5.44 -7.91
N THR A 192 14.71 -5.77 -9.19
CA THR A 192 16.02 -5.93 -9.83
C THR A 192 16.84 -4.65 -9.78
N LEU A 193 16.21 -3.50 -10.10
CA LEU A 193 16.87 -2.19 -9.98
C LEU A 193 17.26 -1.87 -8.54
N SER A 194 16.40 -2.21 -7.59
CA SER A 194 16.69 -2.05 -6.17
C SER A 194 17.88 -2.91 -5.72
N LEU A 195 17.95 -4.18 -6.11
CA LEU A 195 19.08 -5.06 -5.79
C LEU A 195 20.40 -4.54 -6.38
N ILE A 196 20.39 -4.11 -7.64
CA ILE A 196 21.56 -3.52 -8.27
C ILE A 196 22.04 -2.28 -7.50
N SER A 197 21.13 -1.36 -7.18
CA SER A 197 21.47 -0.16 -6.40
C SER A 197 22.00 -0.49 -5.01
N GLY A 198 21.45 -1.50 -4.32
CA GLY A 198 21.90 -1.95 -3.01
C GLY A 198 23.34 -2.47 -3.01
N VAL A 199 23.75 -3.23 -4.05
CA VAL A 199 25.14 -3.69 -4.20
C VAL A 199 26.11 -2.52 -4.34
N PHE A 200 25.75 -1.47 -5.10
CA PHE A 200 26.58 -0.28 -5.23
C PHE A 200 26.74 0.47 -3.90
N PHE A 201 25.69 0.54 -3.10
CA PHE A 201 25.75 1.15 -1.75
C PHE A 201 26.67 0.38 -0.81
N CYS A 202 26.54 -0.93 -0.76
CA CYS A 202 27.34 -1.80 0.07
C CYS A 202 28.83 -1.64 -0.24
N ARG A 203 29.21 -1.65 -1.51
CA ARG A 203 30.60 -1.45 -1.96
C ARG A 203 31.17 -0.08 -1.58
N ARG A 204 30.38 0.99 -1.67
CA ARG A 204 30.81 2.34 -1.27
C ARG A 204 31.06 2.45 0.23
N SER A 205 30.19 1.89 1.05
CA SER A 205 30.33 1.91 2.50
C SER A 205 31.58 1.19 2.97
N ILE A 206 31.89 0.01 2.41
CA ILE A 206 33.10 -0.76 2.73
C ILE A 206 34.37 0.02 2.35
N ARG A 207 34.37 0.71 1.21
CA ARG A 207 35.53 1.48 0.73
C ARG A 207 35.83 2.71 1.59
N GLN A 208 34.78 3.35 2.14
CA GLN A 208 34.93 4.52 3.02
C GLN A 208 35.34 4.10 4.45
N GLY A 209 34.84 2.98 4.96
CA GLY A 209 35.23 2.44 6.28
C GLY A 209 36.69 1.96 6.31
N GLY A 210 37.20 1.39 5.23
CA GLY A 210 38.61 0.97 5.10
C GLY A 210 39.61 2.14 5.01
N ALA A 211 39.21 3.28 4.44
CA ALA A 211 40.06 4.47 4.34
C ALA A 211 40.13 5.28 5.63
N ALA A 212 39.21 5.07 6.57
CA ALA A 212 39.20 5.75 7.87
C ALA A 212 40.05 5.03 8.95
N GLN A 213 40.53 3.80 8.65
CA GLN A 213 41.33 2.98 9.57
C GLN A 213 42.82 2.89 9.16
N SER A 214 43.21 3.51 8.08
CA SER A 214 44.62 3.66 7.63
C SER A 214 45.16 5.07 7.89
#